data_d4c728e72b66d0dbcaaa38bfa00cddc2
#
_entry.id   d4c728e72b66d0dbcaaa38bfa00cddc2
#
_cell.length_a   1.000
_cell.length_b   1.000
_cell.length_c   1.000
_cell.angle_alpha   90.00
_cell.angle_beta   90.00
_cell.angle_gamma   90.00
#
_symmetry.space_group_name_H-M   'P 1'
#
loop_
_entity.id
_entity.type
_entity.pdbx_description
1 polymer ?
#
loop_
_entity_poly.entity_id
_entity_poly.type
_entity_poly.pdbx_seq_one_letter_code
_entity_poly.pdbx_strand_id
1 'polypeptide(L)'
;MIGWDGLGGALVQGLQHFQGLAAWLRDNVHAPEQFTLSYSAEQSTFIRFNHARVRQAGAVQQAGASLKLIADARQADLHLTLSGDPALDRDQLQQALAELRQILPLIPADPYLQLNDSAWHSQQVQEAPLPDTAQVLEQIEHGAGTLDLVGIYAAGPISRGFASSFGAFGWHQANSFNFDFSLFHANGQAVKANYAGQVWDDDAFTRRLAQAREQLAYLGRPLKTLAPGQYRAYLAPAAMDEIMGMLCWGGFSAQAIASKDSPLQRLYAGDAALSPLVNITEQVSGSLSPAFSGEGYPRSDVQLVDAGQAREQLTNARSAAEFEQVANGAEAHEWPSALSLAAGELALDEVLARLGTGLYISNLWYLNYSDLPAARMTGLTRFATFWVEDGQIQAPVS
;
A
#
# COMPACT_ATOMS: atom_id res chain seq x y z
N MET A 1 12.15 -23.38 16.60
CA MET A 1 12.57 -23.20 15.19
C MET A 1 11.38 -23.59 14.33
N ILE A 2 10.65 -22.61 13.79
CA ILE A 2 9.60 -22.88 12.79
C ILE A 2 10.34 -22.71 11.45
N GLY A 3 10.70 -23.85 10.84
CA GLY A 3 11.44 -23.85 9.58
C GLY A 3 10.54 -23.44 8.41
N TRP A 4 11.10 -22.74 7.45
CA TRP A 4 10.46 -22.26 6.22
C TRP A 4 10.23 -23.34 5.16
N ASP A 5 10.61 -24.60 5.42
CA ASP A 5 10.54 -25.73 4.45
C ASP A 5 9.11 -26.07 3.98
N GLY A 6 8.09 -25.44 4.56
CA GLY A 6 6.68 -25.64 4.19
C GLY A 6 6.09 -24.58 3.24
N LEU A 7 6.80 -23.48 2.94
CA LEU A 7 6.21 -22.35 2.23
C LEU A 7 5.87 -22.63 0.76
N GLY A 8 6.74 -23.30 0.03
CA GLY A 8 6.47 -23.67 -1.37
C GLY A 8 5.24 -24.55 -1.53
N GLY A 9 5.01 -25.48 -0.59
CA GLY A 9 3.82 -26.35 -0.56
C GLY A 9 2.53 -25.58 -0.25
N ALA A 10 2.55 -24.66 0.70
CA ALA A 10 1.37 -23.88 1.10
C ALA A 10 0.93 -22.87 0.02
N LEU A 11 1.86 -22.34 -0.75
CA LEU A 11 1.61 -21.37 -1.82
C LEU A 11 0.94 -22.02 -3.04
N VAL A 12 1.39 -23.20 -3.43
CA VAL A 12 0.73 -24.03 -4.48
C VAL A 12 -0.67 -24.44 -4.02
N GLN A 13 -0.84 -24.75 -2.73
CA GLN A 13 -2.14 -25.07 -2.15
C GLN A 13 -3.13 -23.89 -2.24
N GLY A 14 -2.70 -22.63 -2.00
CA GLY A 14 -3.55 -21.45 -2.09
C GLY A 14 -4.13 -21.23 -3.49
N LEU A 15 -3.29 -21.30 -4.53
CA LEU A 15 -3.74 -21.20 -5.92
C LEU A 15 -4.70 -22.35 -6.30
N GLN A 16 -4.36 -23.60 -5.96
CA GLN A 16 -5.20 -24.75 -6.26
C GLN A 16 -6.53 -24.70 -5.52
N HIS A 17 -6.49 -24.24 -4.27
CA HIS A 17 -7.70 -24.04 -3.46
C HIS A 17 -8.62 -23.01 -4.10
N PHE A 18 -8.10 -21.84 -4.46
CA PHE A 18 -8.86 -20.80 -5.15
C PHE A 18 -9.43 -21.27 -6.49
N GLN A 19 -8.63 -22.01 -7.29
CA GLN A 19 -9.10 -22.62 -8.55
C GLN A 19 -10.26 -23.59 -8.31
N GLY A 20 -10.20 -24.37 -7.24
CA GLY A 20 -11.26 -25.30 -6.85
C GLY A 20 -12.57 -24.60 -6.47
N LEU A 21 -12.50 -23.49 -5.70
CA LEU A 21 -13.66 -22.66 -5.36
C LEU A 21 -14.28 -21.99 -6.61
N ALA A 22 -13.45 -21.44 -7.47
CA ALA A 22 -13.89 -20.81 -8.72
C ALA A 22 -14.53 -21.84 -9.70
N ALA A 23 -13.98 -23.05 -9.77
CA ALA A 23 -14.55 -24.13 -10.56
C ALA A 23 -15.94 -24.55 -10.03
N TRP A 24 -16.05 -24.73 -8.71
CA TRP A 24 -17.33 -25.05 -8.09
C TRP A 24 -18.39 -24.01 -8.37
N LEU A 25 -18.07 -22.70 -8.31
CA LEU A 25 -19.00 -21.62 -8.67
C LEU A 25 -19.45 -21.69 -10.13
N ARG A 26 -18.54 -21.95 -11.07
CA ARG A 26 -18.90 -22.12 -12.49
C ARG A 26 -19.88 -23.27 -12.71
N ASP A 27 -19.81 -24.31 -11.91
CA ASP A 27 -20.74 -25.46 -11.98
C ASP A 27 -22.08 -25.20 -11.29
N ASN A 28 -22.19 -24.15 -10.45
CA ASN A 28 -23.38 -23.89 -9.60
C ASN A 28 -24.07 -22.55 -9.84
N VAL A 29 -23.48 -21.66 -10.65
CA VAL A 29 -24.06 -20.36 -11.03
C VAL A 29 -24.26 -20.34 -12.55
N HIS A 30 -25.49 -20.21 -12.98
CA HIS A 30 -25.87 -20.25 -14.38
C HIS A 30 -26.73 -19.04 -14.76
N ALA A 31 -26.73 -18.69 -16.05
CA ALA A 31 -27.54 -17.60 -16.55
C ALA A 31 -29.01 -17.68 -16.08
N PRO A 32 -29.67 -16.57 -15.69
CA PRO A 32 -29.15 -15.19 -15.83
C PRO A 32 -28.20 -14.74 -14.73
N GLU A 33 -27.91 -15.58 -13.72
CA GLU A 33 -26.97 -15.27 -12.65
C GLU A 33 -25.52 -15.27 -13.16
N GLN A 34 -24.73 -14.37 -12.62
CA GLN A 34 -23.29 -14.24 -12.86
C GLN A 34 -22.58 -14.04 -11.52
N PHE A 35 -21.29 -14.38 -11.46
CA PHE A 35 -20.52 -14.18 -10.24
C PHE A 35 -19.16 -13.56 -10.52
N THR A 36 -18.63 -12.89 -9.51
CA THR A 36 -17.21 -12.68 -9.32
C THR A 36 -16.78 -13.23 -7.96
N LEU A 37 -15.57 -13.76 -7.91
CA LEU A 37 -14.94 -14.27 -6.70
C LEU A 37 -13.58 -13.60 -6.56
N SER A 38 -13.40 -12.77 -5.53
CA SER A 38 -12.11 -12.23 -5.12
C SER A 38 -11.55 -13.07 -3.98
N TYR A 39 -10.23 -13.24 -3.95
CA TYR A 39 -9.52 -14.01 -2.93
C TYR A 39 -8.36 -13.19 -2.39
N SER A 40 -8.14 -13.26 -1.08
CA SER A 40 -6.99 -12.68 -0.41
C SER A 40 -6.44 -13.64 0.62
N ALA A 41 -5.11 -13.80 0.66
CA ALA A 41 -4.47 -14.58 1.70
C ALA A 41 -3.15 -13.94 2.12
N GLU A 42 -2.79 -14.20 3.36
CA GLU A 42 -1.53 -13.82 3.98
C GLU A 42 -0.99 -15.01 4.76
N GLN A 43 0.31 -15.24 4.63
CA GLN A 43 1.05 -16.15 5.49
C GLN A 43 2.34 -15.45 5.89
N SER A 44 2.36 -14.88 7.08
CA SER A 44 3.49 -14.06 7.53
C SER A 44 3.98 -14.49 8.91
N THR A 45 5.28 -14.31 9.12
CA THR A 45 5.89 -14.34 10.44
C THR A 45 6.10 -12.91 10.91
N PHE A 46 5.77 -12.61 12.16
CA PHE A 46 6.05 -11.31 12.74
C PHE A 46 6.86 -11.44 14.02
N ILE A 47 7.68 -10.43 14.29
CA ILE A 47 8.50 -10.34 15.48
C ILE A 47 8.45 -8.91 16.01
N ARG A 48 8.04 -8.76 17.24
CA ARG A 48 8.02 -7.48 17.96
C ARG A 48 9.23 -7.36 18.85
N PHE A 49 9.87 -6.21 18.78
CA PHE A 49 11.03 -5.86 19.58
C PHE A 49 10.66 -4.80 20.64
N ASN A 50 11.29 -4.91 21.81
CA ASN A 50 11.29 -3.89 22.84
C ASN A 50 12.66 -3.91 23.53
N HIS A 51 13.30 -2.74 23.69
CA HIS A 51 14.68 -2.62 24.18
C HIS A 51 15.65 -3.56 23.44
N ALA A 52 15.56 -3.56 22.11
CA ALA A 52 16.37 -4.38 21.19
C ALA A 52 16.28 -5.91 21.45
N ARG A 53 15.23 -6.38 22.11
CA ARG A 53 15.00 -7.81 22.39
C ARG A 53 13.66 -8.24 21.88
N VAL A 54 13.57 -9.50 21.48
CA VAL A 54 12.29 -10.10 21.11
C VAL A 54 11.32 -10.07 22.30
N ARG A 55 10.20 -9.37 22.11
CA ARG A 55 9.10 -9.35 23.07
C ARG A 55 8.01 -10.37 22.71
N GLN A 56 7.76 -10.55 21.43
CA GLN A 56 6.75 -11.45 20.91
C GLN A 56 7.15 -11.90 19.50
N ALA A 57 6.98 -13.16 19.22
CA ALA A 57 7.07 -13.72 17.88
C ALA A 57 5.82 -14.57 17.60
N GLY A 58 5.40 -14.60 16.35
CA GLY A 58 4.25 -15.39 15.94
C GLY A 58 4.16 -15.52 14.44
N ALA A 59 3.25 -16.37 13.99
CA ALA A 59 2.88 -16.51 12.60
C ALA A 59 1.40 -16.16 12.41
N VAL A 60 1.09 -15.55 11.28
CA VAL A 60 -0.28 -15.27 10.83
C VAL A 60 -0.52 -16.08 9.57
N GLN A 61 -1.61 -16.82 9.55
CA GLN A 61 -2.11 -17.48 8.36
C GLN A 61 -3.61 -17.18 8.28
N GLN A 62 -3.99 -16.46 7.26
CA GLN A 62 -5.38 -16.09 7.04
C GLN A 62 -5.71 -16.07 5.55
N ALA A 63 -6.93 -16.47 5.23
CA ALA A 63 -7.45 -16.38 3.87
C ALA A 63 -8.92 -15.95 3.93
N GLY A 64 -9.32 -15.20 2.92
CA GLY A 64 -10.70 -14.75 2.74
C GLY A 64 -11.08 -14.73 1.28
N ALA A 65 -12.37 -14.79 1.02
CA ALA A 65 -12.94 -14.59 -0.30
C ALA A 65 -14.16 -13.67 -0.22
N SER A 66 -14.37 -12.87 -1.26
CA SER A 66 -15.63 -12.14 -1.46
C SER A 66 -16.35 -12.70 -2.67
N LEU A 67 -17.51 -13.31 -2.43
CA LEU A 67 -18.39 -13.77 -3.48
C LEU A 67 -19.40 -12.68 -3.79
N LYS A 68 -19.45 -12.24 -5.04
CA LYS A 68 -20.46 -11.32 -5.55
C LYS A 68 -21.37 -12.06 -6.52
N LEU A 69 -22.68 -11.98 -6.31
CA LEU A 69 -23.70 -12.48 -7.21
C LEU A 69 -24.34 -11.31 -7.96
N ILE A 70 -24.58 -11.49 -9.25
CA ILE A 70 -25.03 -10.43 -10.14
C ILE A 70 -26.15 -11.00 -11.03
N ALA A 71 -27.27 -10.28 -11.09
CA ALA A 71 -28.37 -10.54 -12.06
C ALA A 71 -29.25 -9.30 -12.19
N ASP A 72 -29.86 -9.09 -13.36
CA ASP A 72 -30.87 -8.03 -13.61
C ASP A 72 -30.40 -6.62 -13.19
N ALA A 73 -29.15 -6.26 -13.51
CA ALA A 73 -28.52 -5.01 -13.10
C ALA A 73 -28.46 -4.80 -11.57
N ARG A 74 -28.50 -5.88 -10.80
CA ARG A 74 -28.31 -5.90 -9.34
C ARG A 74 -27.07 -6.66 -8.98
N GLN A 75 -26.44 -6.29 -7.86
CA GLN A 75 -25.33 -7.02 -7.30
C GLN A 75 -25.41 -7.05 -5.78
N ALA A 76 -24.97 -8.15 -5.20
CA ALA A 76 -24.77 -8.30 -3.77
C ALA A 76 -23.51 -9.12 -3.52
N ASP A 77 -22.80 -8.87 -2.45
CA ASP A 77 -21.62 -9.63 -2.09
C ASP A 77 -21.59 -10.02 -0.62
N LEU A 78 -20.91 -11.12 -0.34
CA LEU A 78 -20.63 -11.60 1.00
C LEU A 78 -19.13 -11.92 1.12
N HIS A 79 -18.56 -11.52 2.25
CA HIS A 79 -17.19 -11.86 2.60
C HIS A 79 -17.13 -13.12 3.47
N LEU A 80 -16.24 -14.03 3.11
CA LEU A 80 -16.04 -15.31 3.75
C LEU A 80 -14.63 -15.37 4.33
N THR A 81 -14.51 -15.86 5.56
CA THR A 81 -13.22 -16.30 6.11
C THR A 81 -13.02 -17.74 5.73
N LEU A 82 -11.93 -18.06 5.04
CA LEU A 82 -11.64 -19.40 4.56
C LEU A 82 -10.78 -20.15 5.57
N SER A 83 -11.09 -21.44 5.76
CA SER A 83 -10.36 -22.35 6.63
C SER A 83 -9.13 -22.98 5.97
N GLY A 84 -9.11 -23.01 4.63
CA GLY A 84 -8.16 -23.75 3.82
C GLY A 84 -8.54 -25.23 3.60
N ASP A 85 -9.61 -25.71 4.24
CA ASP A 85 -10.17 -27.03 3.95
C ASP A 85 -11.15 -26.95 2.77
N PRO A 86 -10.89 -27.67 1.66
CA PRO A 86 -11.72 -27.55 0.45
C PRO A 86 -13.18 -27.98 0.64
N ALA A 87 -13.50 -28.84 1.57
CA ALA A 87 -14.87 -29.26 1.82
C ALA A 87 -15.63 -28.22 2.64
N LEU A 88 -15.04 -27.76 3.75
CA LEU A 88 -15.63 -26.75 4.62
C LEU A 88 -15.83 -25.42 3.88
N ASP A 89 -14.85 -25.01 3.11
CA ASP A 89 -14.91 -23.72 2.39
C ASP A 89 -15.93 -23.77 1.22
N ARG A 90 -16.12 -24.94 0.58
CA ARG A 90 -17.21 -25.12 -0.39
C ARG A 90 -18.58 -25.06 0.26
N ASP A 91 -18.75 -25.67 1.45
CA ASP A 91 -20.01 -25.59 2.19
C ASP A 91 -20.36 -24.16 2.58
N GLN A 92 -19.36 -23.38 3.03
CA GLN A 92 -19.53 -21.94 3.31
C GLN A 92 -19.92 -21.16 2.04
N LEU A 93 -19.25 -21.45 0.91
CA LEU A 93 -19.52 -20.79 -0.37
C LEU A 93 -20.96 -21.11 -0.85
N GLN A 94 -21.40 -22.35 -0.66
CA GLN A 94 -22.77 -22.78 -0.98
C GLN A 94 -23.80 -22.03 -0.13
N GLN A 95 -23.55 -21.85 1.17
CA GLN A 95 -24.43 -21.09 2.06
C GLN A 95 -24.47 -19.61 1.65
N ALA A 96 -23.31 -19.01 1.37
CA ALA A 96 -23.22 -17.63 0.91
C ALA A 96 -23.97 -17.41 -0.41
N LEU A 97 -23.84 -18.34 -1.36
CA LEU A 97 -24.58 -18.28 -2.64
C LEU A 97 -26.11 -18.35 -2.42
N ALA A 98 -26.57 -19.22 -1.51
CA ALA A 98 -27.98 -19.33 -1.17
C ALA A 98 -28.51 -18.05 -0.51
N GLU A 99 -27.74 -17.43 0.35
CA GLU A 99 -28.07 -16.16 0.99
C GLU A 99 -28.12 -15.02 -0.02
N LEU A 100 -27.11 -14.90 -0.88
CA LEU A 100 -27.06 -13.89 -1.94
C LEU A 100 -28.26 -13.97 -2.89
N ARG A 101 -28.74 -15.19 -3.22
CA ARG A 101 -29.95 -15.40 -4.01
C ARG A 101 -31.21 -14.88 -3.35
N GLN A 102 -31.27 -14.85 -2.01
CA GLN A 102 -32.39 -14.27 -1.26
C GLN A 102 -32.28 -12.75 -1.18
N ILE A 103 -31.08 -12.20 -1.05
CA ILE A 103 -30.84 -10.75 -0.90
C ILE A 103 -30.98 -10.01 -2.24
N LEU A 104 -30.43 -10.58 -3.31
CA LEU A 104 -30.28 -9.91 -4.60
C LEU A 104 -31.60 -9.33 -5.16
N PRO A 105 -32.74 -10.00 -5.11
CA PRO A 105 -34.03 -9.43 -5.57
C PRO A 105 -34.52 -8.21 -4.77
N LEU A 106 -34.00 -8.02 -3.55
CA LEU A 106 -34.39 -6.92 -2.66
C LEU A 106 -33.57 -5.64 -2.92
N ILE A 107 -32.50 -5.74 -3.69
CA ILE A 107 -31.61 -4.63 -4.00
C ILE A 107 -32.14 -3.87 -5.23
N PRO A 108 -32.16 -2.53 -5.24
CA PRO A 108 -32.52 -1.77 -6.43
C PRO A 108 -31.55 -2.05 -7.59
N ALA A 109 -32.06 -2.02 -8.82
CA ALA A 109 -31.21 -2.10 -10.00
C ALA A 109 -30.32 -0.85 -10.12
N ASP A 110 -29.05 -1.06 -10.47
CA ASP A 110 -28.06 0.00 -10.68
C ASP A 110 -27.89 0.28 -12.18
N PRO A 111 -28.31 1.46 -12.68
CA PRO A 111 -28.20 1.79 -14.10
C PRO A 111 -26.76 1.95 -14.59
N TYR A 112 -25.80 2.14 -13.67
CA TYR A 112 -24.38 2.29 -13.98
C TYR A 112 -23.55 1.05 -13.62
N LEU A 113 -24.21 -0.09 -13.35
CA LEU A 113 -23.50 -1.34 -13.10
C LEU A 113 -22.71 -1.73 -14.36
N GLN A 114 -21.41 -1.81 -14.20
CA GLN A 114 -20.50 -2.25 -15.24
C GLN A 114 -19.85 -3.56 -14.81
N LEU A 115 -19.77 -4.50 -15.74
CA LEU A 115 -19.12 -5.79 -15.54
C LEU A 115 -18.06 -5.97 -16.62
N ASN A 116 -16.91 -6.49 -16.23
CA ASN A 116 -15.97 -6.98 -17.23
C ASN A 116 -16.43 -8.37 -17.70
N ASP A 117 -17.06 -8.42 -18.86
CA ASP A 117 -17.50 -9.63 -19.52
C ASP A 117 -16.41 -10.29 -20.40
N SER A 118 -15.20 -9.73 -20.40
CA SER A 118 -14.09 -10.24 -21.18
C SER A 118 -13.40 -11.38 -20.42
N ALA A 119 -13.12 -12.47 -21.13
CA ALA A 119 -12.25 -13.51 -20.63
C ALA A 119 -10.78 -13.06 -20.72
N TRP A 120 -10.05 -13.19 -19.60
CA TRP A 120 -8.63 -12.93 -19.55
C TRP A 120 -7.97 -13.84 -18.52
N HIS A 121 -6.66 -14.04 -18.64
CA HIS A 121 -5.88 -14.83 -17.72
C HIS A 121 -4.58 -14.09 -17.36
N SER A 122 -4.32 -13.94 -16.05
CA SER A 122 -3.08 -13.40 -15.52
C SER A 122 -2.63 -14.24 -14.33
N GLN A 123 -1.39 -14.72 -14.37
CA GLN A 123 -0.79 -15.41 -13.23
C GLN A 123 0.61 -14.88 -13.01
N GLN A 124 0.82 -14.21 -11.88
CA GLN A 124 2.10 -13.62 -11.50
C GLN A 124 2.49 -14.13 -10.11
N VAL A 125 3.67 -14.73 -10.03
CA VAL A 125 4.25 -15.20 -8.77
C VAL A 125 5.64 -14.60 -8.67
N GLN A 126 5.81 -13.70 -7.70
CA GLN A 126 7.08 -13.04 -7.41
C GLN A 126 7.73 -13.76 -6.22
N GLU A 127 8.43 -14.84 -6.51
CA GLU A 127 9.16 -15.62 -5.50
C GLU A 127 10.54 -15.02 -5.25
N ALA A 128 10.59 -13.96 -4.44
CA ALA A 128 11.86 -13.53 -3.88
C ALA A 128 12.20 -14.40 -2.66
N PRO A 129 13.47 -14.79 -2.47
CA PRO A 129 13.86 -15.53 -1.27
C PRO A 129 13.70 -14.61 -0.06
N LEU A 130 12.78 -14.96 0.83
CA LEU A 130 12.68 -14.28 2.11
C LEU A 130 13.92 -14.58 2.96
N PRO A 131 14.40 -13.60 3.74
CA PRO A 131 15.55 -13.82 4.61
C PRO A 131 15.23 -14.84 5.69
N ASP A 132 16.24 -15.60 6.12
CA ASP A 132 16.11 -16.44 7.31
C ASP A 132 15.80 -15.57 8.53
N THR A 133 14.70 -15.87 9.16
CA THR A 133 14.24 -15.14 10.34
C THR A 133 15.26 -15.13 11.48
N ALA A 134 16.00 -16.21 11.69
CA ALA A 134 17.03 -16.29 12.72
C ALA A 134 18.21 -15.36 12.39
N GLN A 135 18.62 -15.32 11.14
CA GLN A 135 19.66 -14.40 10.66
C GLN A 135 19.23 -12.94 10.83
N VAL A 136 18.01 -12.59 10.44
CA VAL A 136 17.46 -11.22 10.61
C VAL A 136 17.43 -10.82 12.08
N LEU A 137 17.01 -11.73 12.97
CA LEU A 137 17.00 -11.50 14.42
C LEU A 137 18.38 -11.20 14.94
N GLU A 138 19.35 -12.03 14.61
CA GLU A 138 20.75 -11.85 15.02
C GLU A 138 21.29 -10.49 14.56
N GLN A 139 21.02 -10.11 13.34
CA GLN A 139 21.47 -8.82 12.80
C GLN A 139 20.79 -7.63 13.48
N ILE A 140 19.49 -7.71 13.76
CA ILE A 140 18.77 -6.63 14.46
C ILE A 140 19.31 -6.50 15.89
N GLU A 141 19.43 -7.60 16.65
CA GLU A 141 19.91 -7.59 18.04
C GLU A 141 21.37 -7.14 18.12
N HIS A 142 22.22 -7.65 17.25
CA HIS A 142 23.64 -7.26 17.19
C HIS A 142 23.81 -5.79 16.76
N GLY A 143 23.11 -5.39 15.71
CA GLY A 143 23.15 -4.03 15.19
C GLY A 143 22.62 -3.00 16.18
N ALA A 144 21.52 -3.30 16.88
CA ALA A 144 20.94 -2.42 17.88
C ALA A 144 21.83 -2.30 19.15
N GLY A 145 22.48 -3.40 19.58
CA GLY A 145 23.37 -3.41 20.73
C GLY A 145 22.65 -2.93 22.00
N THR A 146 23.08 -1.78 22.53
CA THR A 146 22.52 -1.17 23.75
C THR A 146 21.47 -0.11 23.48
N LEU A 147 21.08 0.12 22.23
CA LEU A 147 20.07 1.11 21.86
C LEU A 147 18.68 0.66 22.36
N ASP A 148 17.87 1.62 22.75
CA ASP A 148 16.45 1.37 23.04
C ASP A 148 15.67 1.31 21.71
N LEU A 149 15.70 0.12 21.09
CA LEU A 149 14.99 -0.18 19.86
C LEU A 149 13.64 -0.80 20.16
N VAL A 150 12.60 -0.20 19.61
CA VAL A 150 11.24 -0.74 19.57
C VAL A 150 10.84 -0.90 18.10
N GLY A 151 10.28 -2.04 17.73
CA GLY A 151 9.92 -2.26 16.32
C GLY A 151 9.10 -3.51 16.09
N ILE A 152 8.69 -3.66 14.84
CA ILE A 152 8.04 -4.86 14.33
C ILE A 152 8.65 -5.25 12.97
N TYR A 153 9.12 -6.47 12.90
CA TYR A 153 9.49 -7.14 11.65
C TYR A 153 8.35 -8.06 11.25
N ALA A 154 7.97 -8.01 10.00
CA ALA A 154 7.01 -8.93 9.39
C ALA A 154 7.51 -9.36 8.01
N ALA A 155 7.36 -10.64 7.68
CA ALA A 155 7.77 -11.16 6.39
C ALA A 155 6.89 -12.35 5.99
N GLY A 156 6.57 -12.44 4.70
CA GLY A 156 5.79 -13.54 4.18
C GLY A 156 5.16 -13.26 2.82
N PRO A 157 4.53 -14.28 2.23
CA PRO A 157 3.75 -14.14 1.02
C PRO A 157 2.37 -13.52 1.28
N ILE A 158 1.96 -12.70 0.33
CA ILE A 158 0.61 -12.19 0.18
C ILE A 158 0.08 -12.68 -1.17
N SER A 159 -1.15 -13.20 -1.19
CA SER A 159 -1.81 -13.68 -2.42
C SER A 159 -3.10 -12.91 -2.68
N ARG A 160 -3.38 -12.66 -3.95
CA ARG A 160 -4.63 -12.09 -4.46
C ARG A 160 -5.12 -12.92 -5.63
N GLY A 161 -6.41 -13.22 -5.65
CA GLY A 161 -7.06 -13.96 -6.73
C GLY A 161 -8.33 -13.27 -7.20
N PHE A 162 -8.66 -13.46 -8.47
CA PHE A 162 -9.92 -13.04 -9.06
C PHE A 162 -10.41 -14.11 -10.05
N ALA A 163 -11.70 -14.40 -10.01
CA ALA A 163 -12.35 -15.24 -11.00
C ALA A 163 -13.77 -14.75 -11.28
N SER A 164 -14.27 -14.98 -12.50
CA SER A 164 -15.64 -14.64 -12.87
C SER A 164 -16.31 -15.74 -13.69
N SER A 165 -17.65 -15.64 -13.80
CA SER A 165 -18.46 -16.46 -14.73
C SER A 165 -18.14 -16.19 -16.19
N PHE A 166 -17.53 -15.06 -16.52
CA PHE A 166 -17.14 -14.66 -17.88
C PHE A 166 -15.78 -15.24 -18.33
N GLY A 167 -15.10 -16.02 -17.47
CA GLY A 167 -13.82 -16.63 -17.82
C GLY A 167 -12.61 -15.77 -17.46
N ALA A 168 -12.78 -14.65 -16.78
CA ALA A 168 -11.66 -13.94 -16.19
C ALA A 168 -11.02 -14.76 -15.07
N PHE A 169 -9.68 -14.82 -15.05
CA PHE A 169 -8.91 -15.46 -13.99
C PHE A 169 -7.62 -14.69 -13.73
N GLY A 170 -7.42 -14.26 -12.50
CA GLY A 170 -6.22 -13.59 -12.03
C GLY A 170 -5.66 -14.28 -10.79
N TRP A 171 -4.33 -14.43 -10.74
CA TRP A 171 -3.58 -14.79 -9.55
C TRP A 171 -2.34 -13.96 -9.45
N HIS A 172 -2.17 -13.34 -8.31
CA HIS A 172 -0.96 -12.59 -7.94
C HIS A 172 -0.47 -13.03 -6.58
N GLN A 173 0.83 -13.25 -6.49
CA GLN A 173 1.49 -13.60 -5.23
C GLN A 173 2.84 -12.93 -5.18
N ALA A 174 3.16 -12.34 -4.03
CA ALA A 174 4.44 -11.69 -3.81
C ALA A 174 4.92 -11.94 -2.39
N ASN A 175 6.23 -12.19 -2.27
CA ASN A 175 6.93 -12.26 -1.00
C ASN A 175 7.53 -10.89 -0.68
N SER A 176 7.39 -10.45 0.56
CA SER A 176 8.02 -9.21 1.02
C SER A 176 8.33 -9.27 2.51
N PHE A 177 9.18 -8.37 2.96
CA PHE A 177 9.40 -8.09 4.37
C PHE A 177 9.27 -6.61 4.65
N ASN A 178 8.96 -6.29 5.90
CA ASN A 178 8.94 -4.93 6.43
C ASN A 178 9.46 -4.94 7.87
N PHE A 179 10.43 -4.09 8.16
CA PHE A 179 10.91 -3.79 9.51
C PHE A 179 10.71 -2.31 9.81
N ASP A 180 9.66 -2.00 10.55
CA ASP A 180 9.38 -0.66 11.07
C ASP A 180 9.92 -0.57 12.50
N PHE A 181 10.79 0.41 12.77
CA PHE A 181 11.42 0.54 14.09
C PHE A 181 11.67 1.98 14.49
N SER A 182 11.77 2.19 15.79
CA SER A 182 12.16 3.47 16.40
C SER A 182 13.30 3.25 17.39
N LEU A 183 14.22 4.19 17.40
CA LEU A 183 15.29 4.29 18.41
C LEU A 183 14.94 5.42 19.37
N PHE A 184 14.84 5.11 20.66
CA PHE A 184 14.51 6.08 21.68
C PHE A 184 15.76 6.66 22.35
N HIS A 185 15.77 7.97 22.50
CA HIS A 185 16.76 8.70 23.28
C HIS A 185 16.28 8.82 24.75
N ALA A 186 17.22 8.92 25.70
CA ALA A 186 16.93 9.01 27.13
C ALA A 186 16.00 10.19 27.52
N ASN A 187 15.91 11.24 26.71
CA ASN A 187 14.99 12.37 26.91
C ASN A 187 13.56 12.11 26.42
N GLY A 188 13.24 10.91 25.95
CA GLY A 188 11.92 10.52 25.46
C GLY A 188 11.66 10.83 23.98
N GLN A 189 12.57 11.51 23.29
CA GLN A 189 12.49 11.70 21.84
C GLN A 189 12.92 10.44 21.09
N ALA A 190 12.50 10.30 19.84
CA ALA A 190 12.82 9.11 19.04
C ALA A 190 13.15 9.45 17.59
N VAL A 191 13.91 8.57 16.96
CA VAL A 191 14.06 8.47 15.50
C VAL A 191 13.26 7.28 15.03
N LYS A 192 12.45 7.46 14.00
CA LYS A 192 11.75 6.38 13.33
C LYS A 192 12.41 6.07 11.98
N ALA A 193 12.57 4.79 11.69
CA ALA A 193 13.09 4.30 10.42
C ALA A 193 12.31 3.07 9.96
N ASN A 194 12.38 2.81 8.67
CA ASN A 194 11.77 1.65 8.04
C ASN A 194 12.78 0.99 7.11
N TYR A 195 12.76 -0.33 7.07
CA TYR A 195 13.50 -1.13 6.09
C TYR A 195 12.57 -2.21 5.55
N ALA A 196 12.24 -2.12 4.25
CA ALA A 196 11.31 -3.02 3.59
C ALA A 196 11.84 -3.40 2.20
N GLY A 197 11.39 -4.56 1.72
CA GLY A 197 11.79 -5.04 0.40
C GLY A 197 11.36 -6.49 0.15
N GLN A 198 11.88 -7.06 -0.93
CA GLN A 198 11.70 -8.47 -1.26
C GLN A 198 12.96 -9.29 -0.97
N VAL A 199 14.12 -8.68 -1.01
CA VAL A 199 15.42 -9.30 -0.70
C VAL A 199 16.08 -8.51 0.42
N TRP A 200 16.48 -9.21 1.48
CA TRP A 200 17.21 -8.61 2.58
C TRP A 200 18.69 -8.41 2.21
N ASP A 201 19.17 -7.19 2.36
CA ASP A 201 20.55 -6.79 2.14
C ASP A 201 21.14 -6.32 3.49
N ASP A 202 22.12 -7.03 4.00
CA ASP A 202 22.75 -6.80 5.30
C ASP A 202 23.43 -5.42 5.37
N ASP A 203 24.07 -5.01 4.28
CA ASP A 203 24.74 -3.72 4.21
C ASP A 203 23.73 -2.56 4.14
N ALA A 204 22.62 -2.74 3.41
CA ALA A 204 21.56 -1.75 3.36
C ALA A 204 20.90 -1.57 4.72
N PHE A 205 20.61 -2.67 5.43
CA PHE A 205 20.08 -2.61 6.80
C PHE A 205 21.07 -1.90 7.74
N THR A 206 22.36 -2.28 7.70
CA THR A 206 23.41 -1.68 8.52
C THR A 206 23.53 -0.18 8.28
N ARG A 207 23.51 0.26 7.03
CA ARG A 207 23.51 1.70 6.68
C ARG A 207 22.28 2.41 7.23
N ARG A 208 21.10 1.81 7.13
CA ARG A 208 19.84 2.37 7.64
C ARG A 208 19.88 2.56 9.16
N LEU A 209 20.37 1.55 9.87
CA LEU A 209 20.51 1.60 11.32
C LEU A 209 21.57 2.62 11.77
N ALA A 210 22.70 2.70 11.06
CA ALA A 210 23.75 3.70 11.32
C ALA A 210 23.21 5.13 11.16
N GLN A 211 22.46 5.40 10.10
CA GLN A 211 21.80 6.69 9.88
C GLN A 211 20.82 7.05 11.01
N ALA A 212 20.01 6.09 11.43
CA ALA A 212 19.07 6.30 12.54
C ALA A 212 19.81 6.58 13.86
N ARG A 213 20.93 5.89 14.12
CA ARG A 213 21.80 6.12 15.28
C ARG A 213 22.46 7.50 15.27
N GLU A 214 22.92 7.96 14.12
CA GLU A 214 23.47 9.31 13.95
C GLU A 214 22.40 10.38 14.26
N GLN A 215 21.20 10.23 13.71
CA GLN A 215 20.08 11.13 13.98
C GLN A 215 19.70 11.13 15.47
N LEU A 216 19.75 9.96 16.12
CA LEU A 216 19.46 9.84 17.57
C LEU A 216 20.43 10.69 18.40
N ALA A 217 21.71 10.75 18.03
CA ALA A 217 22.69 11.56 18.74
C ALA A 217 22.38 13.07 18.67
N TYR A 218 21.80 13.54 17.56
CA TYR A 218 21.37 14.94 17.44
C TYR A 218 20.17 15.28 18.34
N LEU A 219 19.29 14.33 18.65
CA LEU A 219 18.15 14.54 19.55
C LEU A 219 18.56 14.84 21.01
N GLY A 220 19.81 14.54 21.38
CA GLY A 220 20.38 14.91 22.67
C GLY A 220 20.77 16.39 22.80
N ARG A 221 20.77 17.16 21.71
CA ARG A 221 21.10 18.58 21.71
C ARG A 221 19.95 19.43 22.25
N PRO A 222 20.21 20.68 22.71
CA PRO A 222 19.14 21.60 23.09
C PRO A 222 18.16 21.85 21.94
N LEU A 223 16.86 21.86 22.27
CA LEU A 223 15.80 22.15 21.30
C LEU A 223 15.87 23.59 20.80
N LYS A 224 15.68 23.78 19.50
CA LYS A 224 15.50 25.07 18.86
C LYS A 224 14.02 25.33 18.62
N THR A 225 13.51 26.42 19.13
CA THR A 225 12.17 26.91 18.82
C THR A 225 12.26 27.89 17.65
N LEU A 226 11.39 27.70 16.65
CA LEU A 226 11.33 28.54 15.48
C LEU A 226 10.16 29.52 15.58
N ALA A 227 10.36 30.75 15.12
CA ALA A 227 9.25 31.68 14.94
C ALA A 227 8.35 31.23 13.80
N PRO A 228 7.04 31.56 13.81
CA PRO A 228 6.19 31.36 12.66
C PRO A 228 6.76 32.03 11.39
N GLY A 229 6.79 31.31 10.28
CA GLY A 229 7.38 31.82 9.03
C GLY A 229 7.42 30.76 7.93
N GLN A 230 8.04 31.13 6.83
CA GLN A 230 8.29 30.23 5.71
C GLN A 230 9.73 29.70 5.79
N TYR A 231 9.87 28.39 5.70
CA TYR A 231 11.16 27.74 5.79
C TYR A 231 11.36 26.82 4.58
N ARG A 232 12.57 26.81 4.07
CA ARG A 232 13.00 25.77 3.16
C ARG A 232 13.05 24.45 3.93
N ALA A 233 12.53 23.39 3.35
CA ALA A 233 12.52 22.09 4.01
C ALA A 233 12.93 20.97 3.04
N TYR A 234 13.62 20.00 3.57
CA TYR A 234 13.74 18.67 2.98
C TYR A 234 12.77 17.74 3.68
N LEU A 235 11.92 17.09 2.90
CA LEU A 235 11.05 16.02 3.37
C LEU A 235 11.71 14.67 3.08
N ALA A 236 12.06 13.94 4.12
CA ALA A 236 12.59 12.59 3.96
C ALA A 236 11.53 11.65 3.37
N PRO A 237 11.92 10.49 2.82
CA PRO A 237 10.96 9.58 2.15
C PRO A 237 9.71 9.28 2.96
N ALA A 238 9.83 9.03 4.27
CA ALA A 238 8.68 8.77 5.13
C ALA A 238 7.76 9.99 5.33
N ALA A 239 8.30 11.21 5.32
CA ALA A 239 7.48 12.43 5.35
C ALA A 239 6.80 12.68 4.00
N MET A 240 7.46 12.35 2.89
CA MET A 240 6.88 12.45 1.56
C MET A 240 5.78 11.41 1.35
N ASP A 241 5.94 10.19 1.87
CA ASP A 241 4.94 9.13 1.84
C ASP A 241 3.60 9.57 2.47
N GLU A 242 3.66 10.27 3.61
CA GLU A 242 2.46 10.84 4.25
C GLU A 242 1.75 11.87 3.35
N ILE A 243 2.50 12.72 2.63
CA ILE A 243 1.93 13.69 1.68
C ILE A 243 1.32 12.95 0.47
N MET A 244 2.03 11.97 -0.07
CA MET A 244 1.52 11.16 -1.19
C MET A 244 0.27 10.39 -0.77
N GLY A 245 0.24 9.85 0.46
CA GLY A 245 -0.93 9.22 1.06
C GLY A 245 -2.14 10.14 1.11
N MET A 246 -1.96 11.42 1.46
CA MET A 246 -3.05 12.41 1.40
C MET A 246 -3.58 12.61 -0.02
N LEU A 247 -2.71 12.64 -1.02
CA LEU A 247 -3.14 12.75 -2.43
C LEU A 247 -3.91 11.51 -2.91
N CYS A 248 -3.71 10.35 -2.29
CA CYS A 248 -4.47 9.14 -2.60
C CYS A 248 -5.96 9.26 -2.22
N TRP A 249 -6.33 10.19 -1.33
CA TRP A 249 -7.73 10.41 -0.95
C TRP A 249 -8.49 11.21 -2.01
N GLY A 250 -8.79 10.56 -3.13
CA GLY A 250 -9.54 11.15 -4.24
C GLY A 250 -8.75 12.11 -5.12
N GLY A 251 -7.45 12.33 -4.88
CA GLY A 251 -6.66 13.28 -5.66
C GLY A 251 -6.64 12.95 -7.15
N PHE A 252 -6.55 11.67 -7.47
CA PHE A 252 -6.43 11.17 -8.84
C PHE A 252 -7.71 10.50 -9.36
N SER A 253 -8.79 10.48 -8.55
CA SER A 253 -10.05 9.83 -8.88
C SER A 253 -10.84 10.61 -9.92
N ALA A 254 -11.24 9.93 -11.01
CA ALA A 254 -12.11 10.50 -12.03
C ALA A 254 -13.46 10.95 -11.44
N GLN A 255 -14.03 10.14 -10.56
CA GLN A 255 -15.27 10.48 -9.84
C GLN A 255 -15.11 11.74 -9.00
N ALA A 256 -14.06 11.81 -8.17
CA ALA A 256 -13.84 12.95 -7.29
C ALA A 256 -13.56 14.25 -8.09
N ILE A 257 -12.85 14.14 -9.22
CA ILE A 257 -12.59 15.27 -10.11
C ILE A 257 -13.89 15.75 -10.77
N ALA A 258 -14.73 14.84 -11.28
CA ALA A 258 -16.00 15.17 -11.89
C ALA A 258 -16.97 15.79 -10.89
N SER A 259 -17.00 15.29 -9.64
CA SER A 259 -17.83 15.83 -8.53
C SER A 259 -17.25 17.08 -7.89
N LYS A 260 -16.04 17.52 -8.27
CA LYS A 260 -15.30 18.65 -7.69
C LYS A 260 -14.89 18.45 -6.22
N ASP A 261 -14.70 17.21 -5.82
CA ASP A 261 -14.26 16.80 -4.48
C ASP A 261 -12.77 16.43 -4.42
N SER A 262 -12.06 16.50 -5.56
CA SER A 262 -10.63 16.20 -5.60
C SER A 262 -9.79 17.35 -5.05
N PRO A 263 -8.80 17.09 -4.18
CA PRO A 263 -7.80 18.08 -3.79
C PRO A 263 -6.93 18.57 -4.95
N LEU A 264 -6.84 17.80 -6.03
CA LEU A 264 -6.09 18.16 -7.24
C LEU A 264 -6.97 18.77 -8.34
N GLN A 265 -8.20 19.21 -7.99
CA GLN A 265 -9.16 19.81 -8.93
C GLN A 265 -8.54 20.91 -9.80
N ARG A 266 -7.76 21.83 -9.20
CA ARG A 266 -7.12 22.93 -9.92
C ARG A 266 -6.01 22.46 -10.87
N LEU A 267 -5.33 21.37 -10.52
CA LEU A 267 -4.31 20.77 -11.37
C LEU A 267 -4.94 20.17 -12.63
N TYR A 268 -6.04 19.42 -12.48
CA TYR A 268 -6.78 18.83 -13.59
C TYR A 268 -7.55 19.85 -14.42
N ALA A 269 -7.95 20.99 -13.84
CA ALA A 269 -8.54 22.11 -14.58
C ALA A 269 -7.50 22.95 -15.34
N GLY A 270 -6.21 22.73 -15.12
CA GLY A 270 -5.14 23.55 -15.71
C GLY A 270 -4.93 24.91 -15.03
N ASP A 271 -5.59 25.16 -13.89
CA ASP A 271 -5.49 26.40 -13.11
C ASP A 271 -4.27 26.43 -12.17
N ALA A 272 -3.60 25.32 -12.03
CA ALA A 272 -2.39 25.14 -11.22
C ALA A 272 -1.45 24.14 -11.88
N ALA A 273 -0.19 24.20 -11.51
CA ALA A 273 0.83 23.22 -11.90
C ALA A 273 1.71 22.90 -10.69
N LEU A 274 2.23 21.68 -10.65
CA LEU A 274 3.31 21.31 -9.74
C LEU A 274 4.65 21.71 -10.35
N SER A 275 5.74 21.52 -9.60
CA SER A 275 7.08 21.69 -10.17
C SER A 275 7.26 20.81 -11.41
N PRO A 276 7.93 21.29 -12.47
CA PRO A 276 8.26 20.45 -13.63
C PRO A 276 9.10 19.22 -13.32
N LEU A 277 9.68 19.12 -12.13
CA LEU A 277 10.39 17.93 -11.66
C LEU A 277 9.47 16.84 -11.14
N VAL A 278 8.17 17.12 -10.95
CA VAL A 278 7.22 16.16 -10.38
C VAL A 278 6.63 15.30 -11.49
N ASN A 279 6.89 14.00 -11.39
CA ASN A 279 6.30 12.96 -12.23
C ASN A 279 5.71 11.89 -11.33
N ILE A 280 4.40 11.62 -11.48
CA ILE A 280 3.66 10.66 -10.64
C ILE A 280 2.96 9.66 -11.55
N THR A 281 3.15 8.40 -11.25
CA THR A 281 2.57 7.27 -12.00
C THR A 281 1.91 6.30 -11.03
N GLU A 282 0.74 5.80 -11.34
CA GLU A 282 0.26 4.55 -10.79
C GLU A 282 1.03 3.43 -11.49
N GLN A 283 2.05 2.90 -10.86
CA GLN A 283 3.02 1.98 -11.46
C GLN A 283 2.74 0.54 -11.00
N VAL A 284 1.82 -0.12 -11.69
CA VAL A 284 1.46 -1.52 -11.39
C VAL A 284 2.57 -2.47 -11.81
N SER A 285 3.20 -2.19 -12.96
CA SER A 285 4.30 -3.01 -13.47
C SER A 285 5.51 -3.00 -12.55
N GLY A 286 5.99 -4.19 -12.18
CA GLY A 286 7.13 -4.35 -11.26
C GLY A 286 6.85 -4.02 -9.79
N SER A 287 5.61 -3.67 -9.43
CA SER A 287 5.20 -3.44 -8.04
C SER A 287 4.72 -4.73 -7.34
N LEU A 288 4.34 -4.61 -6.07
CA LEU A 288 3.69 -5.69 -5.31
C LEU A 288 2.16 -5.73 -5.52
N SER A 289 1.62 -4.85 -6.36
CA SER A 289 0.19 -4.82 -6.68
C SER A 289 -0.16 -5.79 -7.82
N PRO A 290 -1.35 -6.41 -7.79
CA PRO A 290 -1.79 -7.26 -8.89
C PRO A 290 -2.06 -6.45 -10.16
N ALA A 291 -1.80 -7.05 -11.33
CA ALA A 291 -2.12 -6.49 -12.63
C ALA A 291 -3.61 -6.63 -13.01
N PHE A 292 -4.47 -6.69 -12.02
CA PHE A 292 -5.93 -6.71 -12.15
C PHE A 292 -6.57 -6.06 -10.91
N SER A 293 -7.74 -5.45 -11.11
CA SER A 293 -8.50 -4.84 -10.02
C SER A 293 -9.39 -5.87 -9.31
N GLY A 294 -9.88 -5.51 -8.12
CA GLY A 294 -10.87 -6.30 -7.37
C GLY A 294 -12.22 -6.46 -8.11
N GLU A 295 -12.48 -5.66 -9.14
CA GLU A 295 -13.64 -5.77 -10.03
C GLU A 295 -13.35 -6.59 -11.31
N GLY A 296 -12.14 -7.11 -11.44
CA GLY A 296 -11.77 -8.01 -12.54
C GLY A 296 -11.37 -7.33 -13.84
N TYR A 297 -10.92 -6.11 -13.79
CA TYR A 297 -10.34 -5.42 -14.93
C TYR A 297 -8.82 -5.57 -14.95
N PRO A 298 -8.20 -5.92 -16.08
CA PRO A 298 -6.75 -5.83 -16.24
C PRO A 298 -6.26 -4.40 -15.96
N ARG A 299 -5.09 -4.27 -15.33
CA ARG A 299 -4.47 -2.99 -14.97
C ARG A 299 -3.13 -2.83 -15.66
N SER A 300 -2.82 -1.61 -16.02
CA SER A 300 -1.53 -1.18 -16.54
C SER A 300 -1.08 0.09 -15.82
N ASP A 301 0.14 0.53 -16.11
CA ASP A 301 0.65 1.79 -15.58
C ASP A 301 -0.16 2.97 -16.12
N VAL A 302 -0.43 3.96 -15.25
CA VAL A 302 -1.19 5.17 -15.59
C VAL A 302 -0.36 6.39 -15.23
N GLN A 303 -0.03 7.23 -16.21
CA GLN A 303 0.72 8.48 -15.99
C GLN A 303 -0.22 9.55 -15.44
N LEU A 304 -0.18 9.80 -14.15
CA LEU A 304 -1.07 10.75 -13.46
C LEU A 304 -0.59 12.19 -13.60
N VAL A 305 0.71 12.42 -13.39
CA VAL A 305 1.35 13.74 -13.52
C VAL A 305 2.65 13.59 -14.31
N ASP A 306 2.84 14.41 -15.33
CA ASP A 306 4.05 14.46 -16.13
C ASP A 306 4.57 15.91 -16.21
N ALA A 307 5.84 16.10 -15.84
CA ALA A 307 6.48 17.41 -15.76
C ALA A 307 5.61 18.45 -15.03
N GLY A 308 4.99 18.05 -13.91
CA GLY A 308 4.15 18.91 -13.08
C GLY A 308 2.74 19.17 -13.62
N GLN A 309 2.37 18.62 -14.76
CA GLN A 309 1.05 18.78 -15.38
C GLN A 309 0.20 17.51 -15.21
N ALA A 310 -1.09 17.64 -14.95
CA ALA A 310 -2.01 16.52 -14.94
C ALA A 310 -2.07 15.85 -16.33
N ARG A 311 -2.15 14.52 -16.33
CA ARG A 311 -2.32 13.70 -17.54
C ARG A 311 -3.60 12.90 -17.42
N GLU A 312 -3.48 11.68 -16.94
CA GLU A 312 -4.59 10.76 -16.79
C GLU A 312 -5.15 10.80 -15.36
N GLN A 313 -6.32 10.22 -15.20
CA GLN A 313 -7.01 10.02 -13.93
C GLN A 313 -7.12 8.52 -13.67
N LEU A 314 -7.32 8.11 -12.44
CA LEU A 314 -7.73 6.75 -12.15
C LEU A 314 -9.23 6.63 -12.40
N THR A 315 -9.60 5.86 -13.41
CA THR A 315 -10.97 5.76 -13.89
C THR A 315 -11.42 4.30 -13.89
N ASN A 316 -12.34 3.96 -12.99
CA ASN A 316 -12.98 2.66 -13.00
C ASN A 316 -14.08 2.59 -14.08
N ALA A 317 -14.64 1.40 -14.32
CA ALA A 317 -15.64 1.21 -15.37
C ALA A 317 -16.95 1.96 -15.10
N ARG A 318 -17.37 2.09 -13.82
CA ARG A 318 -18.56 2.83 -13.43
C ARG A 318 -18.40 4.33 -13.72
N SER A 319 -17.31 4.93 -13.26
CA SER A 319 -17.02 6.36 -13.51
C SER A 319 -16.84 6.64 -15.01
N ALA A 320 -16.23 5.70 -15.76
CA ALA A 320 -16.13 5.81 -17.19
C ALA A 320 -17.50 5.90 -17.87
N ALA A 321 -18.46 5.06 -17.45
CA ALA A 321 -19.82 5.08 -17.99
C ALA A 321 -20.61 6.32 -17.53
N GLU A 322 -20.45 6.75 -16.27
CA GLU A 322 -21.19 7.88 -15.69
C GLU A 322 -20.72 9.23 -16.25
N PHE A 323 -19.41 9.39 -16.49
CA PHE A 323 -18.78 10.65 -16.90
C PHE A 323 -18.26 10.65 -18.35
N GLU A 324 -18.65 9.65 -19.15
CA GLU A 324 -18.23 9.52 -20.57
C GLU A 324 -16.70 9.54 -20.76
N GLN A 325 -15.99 8.81 -19.89
CA GLN A 325 -14.53 8.68 -19.91
C GLN A 325 -14.09 7.29 -20.32
N VAL A 326 -12.79 7.09 -20.47
CA VAL A 326 -12.18 5.79 -20.77
C VAL A 326 -11.69 5.15 -19.47
N ALA A 327 -12.19 3.95 -19.16
CA ALA A 327 -11.71 3.18 -18.02
C ALA A 327 -10.26 2.71 -18.24
N ASN A 328 -9.45 2.73 -17.18
CA ASN A 328 -8.07 2.24 -17.20
C ASN A 328 -7.80 1.12 -16.16
N GLY A 329 -8.86 0.46 -15.71
CA GLY A 329 -8.78 -0.66 -14.78
C GLY A 329 -8.53 -0.24 -13.33
N ALA A 330 -8.75 1.01 -12.98
CA ALA A 330 -8.65 1.47 -11.60
C ALA A 330 -9.56 0.66 -10.67
N GLU A 331 -9.16 0.58 -9.38
CA GLU A 331 -9.96 -0.04 -8.33
C GLU A 331 -11.31 0.68 -8.14
N ALA A 332 -12.27 0.01 -7.50
CA ALA A 332 -13.63 0.52 -7.29
C ALA A 332 -13.67 1.94 -6.68
N HIS A 333 -12.75 2.26 -5.80
CA HIS A 333 -12.64 3.58 -5.16
C HIS A 333 -11.71 4.55 -5.90
N GLU A 334 -11.11 4.13 -7.02
CA GLU A 334 -10.14 4.90 -7.78
C GLU A 334 -8.95 5.41 -6.93
N TRP A 335 -8.60 4.63 -5.90
CA TRP A 335 -7.42 4.90 -5.09
C TRP A 335 -6.19 4.24 -5.70
N PRO A 336 -5.06 4.94 -5.71
CA PRO A 336 -3.80 4.33 -6.12
C PRO A 336 -3.44 3.14 -5.22
N SER A 337 -2.88 2.10 -5.80
CA SER A 337 -2.36 0.94 -5.08
C SER A 337 -0.84 0.75 -5.28
N ALA A 338 -0.28 1.46 -6.23
CA ALA A 338 1.13 1.42 -6.59
C ALA A 338 1.66 2.81 -7.00
N LEU A 339 1.30 3.84 -6.23
CA LEU A 339 1.68 5.22 -6.54
C LEU A 339 3.20 5.39 -6.46
N SER A 340 3.80 5.90 -7.53
CA SER A 340 5.22 6.14 -7.66
C SER A 340 5.49 7.60 -7.97
N LEU A 341 6.32 8.24 -7.14
CA LEU A 341 6.93 9.54 -7.42
C LEU A 341 8.33 9.29 -7.99
N ALA A 342 8.58 9.75 -9.20
CA ALA A 342 9.85 9.54 -9.87
C ALA A 342 11.01 10.16 -9.07
N ALA A 343 12.13 9.45 -9.03
CA ALA A 343 13.34 9.94 -8.38
C ALA A 343 13.93 11.15 -9.12
N GLY A 344 14.48 12.09 -8.36
CA GLY A 344 15.32 13.16 -8.90
C GLY A 344 16.80 12.75 -8.95
N GLU A 345 17.66 13.74 -9.20
CA GLU A 345 19.10 13.53 -9.34
C GLU A 345 19.89 13.78 -8.03
N LEU A 346 19.24 14.28 -6.98
CA LEU A 346 19.90 14.60 -5.72
C LEU A 346 20.27 13.33 -4.94
N ALA A 347 21.55 13.10 -4.77
CA ALA A 347 22.06 12.00 -3.94
C ALA A 347 21.74 12.24 -2.45
N LEU A 348 21.45 11.16 -1.70
CA LEU A 348 21.02 11.26 -0.30
C LEU A 348 22.08 11.87 0.62
N ASP A 349 23.35 11.66 0.34
CA ASP A 349 24.50 12.24 1.07
C ASP A 349 24.71 13.73 0.78
N GLU A 350 24.16 14.25 -0.32
CA GLU A 350 24.21 15.67 -0.67
C GLU A 350 23.04 16.48 -0.11
N VAL A 351 22.02 15.82 0.47
CA VAL A 351 20.77 16.48 0.90
C VAL A 351 21.01 17.65 1.84
N LEU A 352 21.82 17.47 2.87
CA LEU A 352 22.07 18.54 3.85
C LEU A 352 22.82 19.72 3.23
N ALA A 353 23.82 19.46 2.40
CA ALA A 353 24.58 20.47 1.69
C ALA A 353 23.66 21.29 0.74
N ARG A 354 22.79 20.60 0.01
CA ARG A 354 21.83 21.23 -0.92
C ARG A 354 20.70 21.95 -0.21
N LEU A 355 20.27 21.47 0.97
CA LEU A 355 19.33 22.19 1.82
C LEU A 355 19.93 23.52 2.29
N GLY A 356 21.22 23.54 2.62
CA GLY A 356 21.93 24.71 3.12
C GLY A 356 21.41 25.11 4.50
N THR A 357 20.47 26.06 4.56
CA THR A 357 19.79 26.43 5.81
C THR A 357 18.29 26.18 5.68
N GLY A 358 17.71 25.45 6.64
CA GLY A 358 16.30 25.07 6.62
C GLY A 358 15.98 23.92 7.57
N LEU A 359 14.89 23.21 7.25
CA LEU A 359 14.38 22.09 8.05
C LEU A 359 14.64 20.76 7.37
N TYR A 360 15.19 19.80 8.11
CA TYR A 360 15.14 18.40 7.77
C TYR A 360 13.97 17.78 8.54
N ILE A 361 12.98 17.21 7.82
CA ILE A 361 11.78 16.64 8.40
C ILE A 361 11.77 15.15 8.06
N SER A 362 11.95 14.28 9.06
CA SER A 362 11.97 12.82 8.85
C SER A 362 10.59 12.24 8.63
N ASN A 363 9.60 12.71 9.40
CA ASN A 363 8.23 12.18 9.39
C ASN A 363 7.23 13.32 9.63
N LEU A 364 6.04 13.14 9.06
CA LEU A 364 4.86 13.95 9.33
C LEU A 364 3.84 13.13 10.13
N TRP A 365 2.85 13.83 10.71
CA TRP A 365 1.83 13.22 11.55
C TRP A 365 0.55 14.05 11.54
N TYR A 366 -0.60 13.39 11.65
CA TYR A 366 -1.90 14.07 11.66
C TYR A 366 -2.11 15.03 10.47
N LEU A 367 -1.69 14.61 9.28
CA LEU A 367 -2.00 15.38 8.08
C LEU A 367 -3.51 15.39 7.83
N ASN A 368 -4.02 16.55 7.47
CA ASN A 368 -5.39 16.73 7.02
C ASN A 368 -5.47 17.93 6.05
N TYR A 369 -6.50 17.94 5.22
CA TYR A 369 -6.78 19.13 4.40
C TYR A 369 -7.44 20.20 5.26
N SER A 370 -6.79 21.36 5.37
CA SER A 370 -7.38 22.59 5.95
C SER A 370 -8.19 23.36 4.91
N ASP A 371 -7.92 23.13 3.63
CA ASP A 371 -8.62 23.70 2.49
C ASP A 371 -8.45 22.73 1.31
N LEU A 372 -9.45 21.88 1.10
CA LEU A 372 -9.40 20.82 0.09
C LEU A 372 -9.26 21.39 -1.34
N PRO A 373 -10.06 22.39 -1.78
CA PRO A 373 -9.96 22.96 -3.12
C PRO A 373 -8.59 23.60 -3.42
N ALA A 374 -7.88 24.06 -2.40
CA ALA A 374 -6.54 24.63 -2.52
C ALA A 374 -5.42 23.61 -2.34
N ALA A 375 -5.74 22.33 -2.12
CA ALA A 375 -4.81 21.28 -1.72
C ALA A 375 -3.95 21.68 -0.49
N ARG A 376 -4.48 22.54 0.40
CA ARG A 376 -3.75 23.01 1.57
C ARG A 376 -3.84 22.01 2.68
N MET A 377 -2.70 21.44 3.04
CA MET A 377 -2.56 20.48 4.13
C MET A 377 -2.06 21.18 5.39
N THR A 378 -2.52 20.70 6.54
CA THR A 378 -1.96 20.98 7.86
C THR A 378 -1.56 19.68 8.52
N GLY A 379 -0.56 19.75 9.40
CA GLY A 379 -0.07 18.59 10.12
C GLY A 379 1.01 18.99 11.11
N LEU A 380 1.60 17.99 11.72
CA LEU A 380 2.67 18.11 12.69
C LEU A 380 3.91 17.38 12.17
N THR A 381 5.09 17.87 12.50
CA THR A 381 6.31 17.09 12.39
C THR A 381 6.37 16.08 13.53
N ARG A 382 7.00 14.94 13.29
CA ARG A 382 7.17 13.89 14.30
C ARG A 382 8.56 13.28 14.20
N PHE A 383 9.05 12.75 15.29
CA PHE A 383 10.38 12.14 15.38
C PHE A 383 11.52 13.13 15.06
N ALA A 384 12.49 12.71 14.22
CA ALA A 384 13.68 13.48 13.90
C ALA A 384 13.36 14.68 12.99
N THR A 385 13.06 15.81 13.59
CA THR A 385 12.96 17.11 12.89
C THR A 385 14.11 18.00 13.32
N PHE A 386 14.93 18.43 12.36
CA PHE A 386 16.18 19.16 12.64
C PHE A 386 16.23 20.50 11.94
N TRP A 387 16.80 21.48 12.65
CA TRP A 387 17.30 22.71 12.06
C TRP A 387 18.68 22.48 11.46
N VAL A 388 18.84 22.85 10.21
CA VAL A 388 20.10 22.76 9.44
C VAL A 388 20.58 24.18 9.16
N GLU A 389 21.86 24.46 9.38
CA GLU A 389 22.57 25.69 8.98
C GLU A 389 23.84 25.31 8.25
N ASP A 390 24.11 25.93 7.12
CA ASP A 390 25.30 25.70 6.30
C ASP A 390 25.54 24.20 5.99
N GLY A 391 24.46 23.49 5.71
CA GLY A 391 24.51 22.05 5.38
C GLY A 391 24.80 21.11 6.57
N GLN A 392 24.68 21.60 7.81
CA GLN A 392 24.92 20.80 9.01
C GLN A 392 23.74 20.84 9.99
N ILE A 393 23.39 19.70 10.56
CA ILE A 393 22.36 19.59 11.60
C ILE A 393 22.88 20.29 12.86
N GLN A 394 22.16 21.33 13.30
CA GLN A 394 22.50 22.14 14.48
C GLN A 394 21.73 21.66 15.73
N ALA A 395 20.43 21.51 15.61
CA ALA A 395 19.56 21.23 16.76
C ALA A 395 18.29 20.50 16.32
N PRO A 396 17.66 19.70 17.20
CA PRO A 396 16.30 19.29 17.02
C PRO A 396 15.34 20.50 17.16
N VAL A 397 14.21 20.44 16.47
CA VAL A 397 13.17 21.47 16.50
C VAL A 397 11.98 21.01 17.35
N SER A 398 11.48 21.90 18.19
CA SER A 398 10.26 21.69 19.00
C SER A 398 8.99 22.09 18.24
#